data_9faa43782611a72626210c1ea4ff08da
#
_entry.id   9faa43782611a72626210c1ea4ff08da
#
_cell.length_a   1.000
_cell.length_b   1.000
_cell.length_c   1.000
_cell.angle_alpha   90.00
_cell.angle_beta   90.00
_cell.angle_gamma   90.00
#
_symmetry.space_group_name_H-M   'P 1'
#
loop_
_entity.id
_entity.type
_entity.pdbx_description
1 polymer ?
#
loop_
_entity_poly.entity_id
_entity_poly.type
_entity_poly.pdbx_seq_one_letter_code
_entity_poly.pdbx_strand_id
1 'polypeptide(L)'
;GDSSSGWTAGAAAYYVGYLQPRTFLLKYNENGTITDAVDCALDPLSETKCTLKSFTVEKGIYQTSNFRVQPTESIVRFPNITNLCPFDEVFNATRFASVYAWNRKRISNCVADYSVLYNFAPFFAFKCYGVSPTKLNDLCFTNVYADSFVIRGNEVSQIAPGQTGNIADYNYKLPDDFTGCVIAWNSNKLDSKVGGNYNYRYRLFRKSNLKPFERDISTEIYQAGNKPCNGVAGVNCYFPLQSYGFRPTYGVGHQPYRVVVLSFELLHAPATVCGPKKSTNLVKNKCVNFNFNGLTGTGVLTESNKKFLPFQQFGRDIADTTDAVRDPQTLEILDITPCSFGGVSVITPGTNTSNQVAVLYQGVNCTEVPVAIHADQLTPTWRVYSTGSNVFQTRAGCLIGAEYVNNSYECDIPIGAGICASYQTQTKSHRRARSVASQSIIAYTMSLGAENSVAYSNNSIAIPTNFTISVTTEILPVSMTKTSVDCTMYICGDSTECSNLL
;
A
#
# COMPACT_ATOMS: atom_id res chain seq x y z
N GLY A 1 -18.95 -34.47 -5.26
CA GLY A 1 -18.87 -35.40 -4.22
C GLY A 1 -18.64 -36.82 -4.74
N ASP A 2 -17.65 -37.42 -4.19
CA ASP A 2 -17.32 -38.75 -4.59
C ASP A 2 -18.35 -39.73 -4.02
N SER A 3 -19.15 -40.26 -4.87
CA SER A 3 -20.09 -41.29 -4.52
C SER A 3 -19.45 -42.65 -4.48
N SER A 4 -18.17 -42.70 -4.33
CA SER A 4 -17.54 -43.93 -4.62
C SER A 4 -17.74 -44.99 -3.63
N SER A 5 -17.38 -46.02 -4.08
CA SER A 5 -17.09 -47.30 -3.44
C SER A 5 -16.66 -47.15 -1.99
N GLY A 6 -17.32 -47.72 -1.08
CA GLY A 6 -17.11 -47.68 0.36
C GLY A 6 -18.38 -47.40 1.14
N TRP A 7 -19.40 -47.04 0.46
CA TRP A 7 -20.70 -46.88 1.06
C TRP A 7 -21.38 -48.25 1.22
N THR A 8 -21.64 -48.62 2.43
CA THR A 8 -22.46 -49.81 2.70
C THR A 8 -23.87 -49.37 3.00
N ALA A 9 -24.85 -50.15 2.52
CA ALA A 9 -26.25 -49.89 2.77
C ALA A 9 -26.55 -49.99 4.27
N GLY A 10 -26.72 -48.90 4.96
CA GLY A 10 -26.99 -48.86 6.39
C GLY A 10 -26.00 -48.05 7.20
N ALA A 11 -24.92 -47.58 6.59
CA ALA A 11 -23.92 -46.71 7.23
C ALA A 11 -23.76 -45.40 6.50
N ALA A 12 -24.85 -44.76 6.06
CA ALA A 12 -24.81 -43.50 5.36
C ALA A 12 -24.48 -42.36 6.34
N ALA A 13 -23.23 -41.93 6.35
CA ALA A 13 -22.84 -40.69 7.00
C ALA A 13 -22.92 -39.54 5.98
N TYR A 14 -23.72 -38.56 6.30
CA TYR A 14 -23.83 -37.37 5.44
C TYR A 14 -22.79 -36.34 5.88
N TYR A 15 -21.88 -36.02 4.96
CA TYR A 15 -20.94 -34.93 5.17
C TYR A 15 -21.40 -33.72 4.36
N VAL A 16 -21.61 -32.59 5.02
CA VAL A 16 -21.81 -31.34 4.34
C VAL A 16 -20.42 -30.74 4.08
N GLY A 17 -19.95 -30.86 2.86
CA GLY A 17 -18.68 -30.29 2.44
C GLY A 17 -18.91 -29.18 1.44
N TYR A 18 -18.04 -28.17 1.48
CA TYR A 18 -18.02 -27.12 0.47
C TYR A 18 -16.96 -27.45 -0.54
N LEU A 19 -17.34 -27.45 -1.83
CA LEU A 19 -16.40 -27.64 -2.93
C LEU A 19 -15.64 -26.34 -3.15
N GLN A 20 -14.33 -26.41 -3.12
CA GLN A 20 -13.48 -25.29 -3.50
C GLN A 20 -13.21 -25.35 -5.01
N PRO A 21 -13.15 -24.21 -5.70
CA PRO A 21 -12.74 -24.18 -7.09
C PRO A 21 -11.28 -24.63 -7.20
N ARG A 22 -11.04 -25.65 -8.01
CA ARG A 22 -9.70 -26.16 -8.28
C ARG A 22 -9.54 -26.44 -9.76
N THR A 23 -8.31 -26.39 -10.22
CA THR A 23 -7.94 -26.69 -11.58
C THR A 23 -7.42 -28.13 -11.64
N PHE A 24 -7.86 -28.88 -12.64
CA PHE A 24 -7.43 -30.25 -12.84
C PHE A 24 -6.82 -30.40 -14.22
N LEU A 25 -5.79 -31.22 -14.32
CA LEU A 25 -5.26 -31.69 -15.58
C LEU A 25 -5.93 -33.04 -15.88
N LEU A 26 -6.63 -33.14 -16.99
CA LEU A 26 -7.41 -34.31 -17.36
C LEU A 26 -6.79 -35.00 -18.55
N LYS A 27 -6.79 -36.33 -18.53
CA LYS A 27 -6.39 -37.17 -19.66
C LYS A 27 -7.61 -37.91 -20.19
N TYR A 28 -7.82 -37.81 -21.50
CA TYR A 28 -8.92 -38.47 -22.18
C TYR A 28 -8.37 -39.62 -23.05
N ASN A 29 -9.15 -40.69 -23.17
CA ASN A 29 -8.86 -41.72 -24.14
C ASN A 29 -9.50 -41.39 -25.50
N GLU A 30 -9.33 -42.26 -26.51
CA GLU A 30 -9.88 -42.05 -27.83
C GLU A 30 -11.42 -41.98 -27.86
N ASN A 31 -12.08 -42.57 -26.87
CA ASN A 31 -13.52 -42.55 -26.73
C ASN A 31 -14.05 -41.33 -25.96
N GLY A 32 -13.17 -40.40 -25.55
CA GLY A 32 -13.57 -39.22 -24.81
C GLY A 32 -13.79 -39.46 -23.30
N THR A 33 -13.44 -40.62 -22.78
CA THR A 33 -13.56 -40.96 -21.37
C THR A 33 -12.32 -40.47 -20.61
N ILE A 34 -12.51 -39.88 -19.44
CA ILE A 34 -11.41 -39.44 -18.59
C ILE A 34 -10.72 -40.66 -17.98
N THR A 35 -9.46 -40.85 -18.31
CA THR A 35 -8.66 -41.97 -17.80
C THR A 35 -7.78 -41.61 -16.62
N ASP A 36 -7.45 -40.34 -16.47
CA ASP A 36 -6.62 -39.85 -15.36
C ASP A 36 -6.89 -38.38 -15.10
N ALA A 37 -6.68 -37.97 -13.85
CA ALA A 37 -6.85 -36.57 -13.41
C ALA A 37 -5.81 -36.22 -12.35
N VAL A 38 -5.28 -35.01 -12.44
CA VAL A 38 -4.32 -34.48 -11.48
C VAL A 38 -4.86 -33.18 -10.93
N ASP A 39 -4.97 -33.09 -9.59
CA ASP A 39 -5.32 -31.84 -8.91
C ASP A 39 -4.10 -30.93 -8.87
N CYS A 40 -4.16 -29.79 -9.57
CA CYS A 40 -3.01 -28.90 -9.72
C CYS A 40 -2.59 -28.24 -8.40
N ALA A 41 -3.44 -28.20 -7.41
CA ALA A 41 -3.12 -27.57 -6.12
C ALA A 41 -2.81 -28.58 -5.00
N LEU A 42 -2.70 -29.86 -5.33
CA LEU A 42 -2.53 -30.90 -4.31
C LEU A 42 -1.14 -30.88 -3.67
N ASP A 43 -0.11 -30.92 -4.48
CA ASP A 43 1.28 -30.95 -4.05
C ASP A 43 2.21 -30.33 -5.12
N PRO A 44 3.50 -30.14 -4.81
CA PRO A 44 4.41 -29.55 -5.79
C PRO A 44 4.58 -30.35 -7.08
N LEU A 45 4.57 -31.67 -6.99
CA LEU A 45 4.69 -32.52 -8.16
C LEU A 45 3.46 -32.40 -9.06
N SER A 46 2.27 -32.39 -8.49
CA SER A 46 1.01 -32.20 -9.22
C SER A 46 0.97 -30.84 -9.92
N GLU A 47 1.45 -29.80 -9.26
CA GLU A 47 1.53 -28.48 -9.86
C GLU A 47 2.54 -28.46 -11.02
N THR A 48 3.64 -29.18 -10.91
CA THR A 48 4.61 -29.33 -12.00
C THR A 48 3.99 -30.05 -13.19
N LYS A 49 3.24 -31.11 -12.95
CA LYS A 49 2.51 -31.82 -14.01
C LYS A 49 1.53 -30.91 -14.74
N CYS A 50 0.80 -30.10 -14.01
CA CYS A 50 -0.13 -29.14 -14.60
C CYS A 50 0.58 -28.02 -15.38
N THR A 51 1.69 -27.54 -14.89
CA THR A 51 2.47 -26.50 -15.55
C THR A 51 3.06 -27.01 -16.87
N LEU A 52 3.55 -28.23 -16.88
CA LEU A 52 4.09 -28.86 -18.07
C LEU A 52 3.03 -29.50 -18.94
N LYS A 53 1.80 -29.58 -18.45
CA LYS A 53 0.67 -30.27 -19.13
C LYS A 53 1.02 -31.70 -19.51
N SER A 54 1.68 -32.40 -18.61
CA SER A 54 2.14 -33.78 -18.80
C SER A 54 1.95 -34.58 -17.54
N PHE A 55 1.55 -35.83 -17.66
CA PHE A 55 1.41 -36.75 -16.54
C PHE A 55 2.73 -37.39 -16.13
N THR A 56 3.76 -37.22 -16.94
CA THR A 56 5.12 -37.66 -16.64
C THR A 56 6.03 -36.45 -16.63
N VAL A 57 6.88 -36.35 -15.61
CA VAL A 57 7.84 -35.26 -15.47
C VAL A 57 9.24 -35.85 -15.51
N GLU A 58 10.09 -35.30 -16.35
CA GLU A 58 11.47 -35.72 -16.44
C GLU A 58 12.29 -35.13 -15.28
N LYS A 59 13.47 -35.75 -15.07
CA LYS A 59 14.42 -35.24 -14.07
C LYS A 59 14.82 -33.80 -14.36
N GLY A 60 14.72 -32.94 -13.37
CA GLY A 60 15.11 -31.55 -13.51
C GLY A 60 14.54 -30.65 -12.42
N ILE A 61 14.72 -29.36 -12.63
CA ILE A 61 14.18 -28.31 -11.79
C ILE A 61 13.19 -27.48 -12.62
N TYR A 62 12.01 -27.27 -12.09
CA TYR A 62 10.95 -26.57 -12.77
C TYR A 62 10.39 -25.45 -11.89
N GLN A 63 10.35 -24.24 -12.41
CA GLN A 63 9.70 -23.12 -11.72
C GLN A 63 8.21 -23.16 -12.05
N THR A 64 7.39 -23.41 -11.04
CA THR A 64 5.95 -23.61 -11.23
C THR A 64 5.13 -22.41 -10.81
N SER A 65 5.59 -21.64 -9.84
CA SER A 65 4.83 -20.55 -9.26
C SER A 65 5.74 -19.56 -8.55
N ASN A 66 5.12 -18.55 -7.97
CA ASN A 66 5.79 -17.59 -7.12
C ASN A 66 5.22 -17.67 -5.71
N PHE A 67 6.05 -17.43 -4.71
CA PHE A 67 5.60 -17.28 -3.34
C PHE A 67 5.66 -15.81 -2.93
N ARG A 68 4.84 -15.46 -1.97
CA ARG A 68 4.82 -14.15 -1.38
C ARG A 68 4.55 -14.28 0.11
N VAL A 69 5.43 -13.71 0.92
CA VAL A 69 5.22 -13.67 2.36
C VAL A 69 4.09 -12.69 2.66
N GLN A 70 3.10 -13.14 3.38
CA GLN A 70 1.98 -12.29 3.76
C GLN A 70 2.23 -11.62 5.11
N PRO A 71 1.62 -10.47 5.37
CA PRO A 71 1.80 -9.76 6.62
C PRO A 71 1.26 -10.57 7.79
N THR A 72 2.03 -10.60 8.89
CA THR A 72 1.65 -11.32 10.10
C THR A 72 0.78 -10.51 11.03
N GLU A 73 0.89 -9.21 10.96
CA GLU A 73 0.18 -8.29 11.84
C GLU A 73 0.00 -6.92 11.18
N SER A 74 -0.78 -6.08 11.79
CA SER A 74 -0.98 -4.71 11.34
C SER A 74 -0.51 -3.76 12.42
N ILE A 75 0.22 -2.72 12.01
CA ILE A 75 0.68 -1.67 12.91
C ILE A 75 0.09 -0.33 12.47
N VAL A 76 -0.23 0.48 13.44
CA VAL A 76 -0.75 1.83 13.23
C VAL A 76 0.10 2.77 14.07
N ARG A 77 0.67 3.77 13.42
CA ARG A 77 1.50 4.79 14.09
C ARG A 77 0.98 6.17 13.75
N PHE A 78 0.56 6.88 14.78
CA PHE A 78 0.14 8.27 14.68
C PHE A 78 0.91 9.11 15.68
N PRO A 79 0.96 10.43 15.51
CA PRO A 79 1.59 11.30 16.48
C PRO A 79 0.98 11.12 17.86
N ASN A 80 1.82 11.23 18.89
CA ASN A 80 1.38 11.10 20.27
C ASN A 80 0.71 12.40 20.72
N ILE A 81 -0.49 12.64 20.23
CA ILE A 81 -1.27 13.85 20.48
C ILE A 81 -2.41 13.48 21.42
N THR A 82 -2.46 14.11 22.59
CA THR A 82 -3.46 13.82 23.63
C THR A 82 -4.55 14.87 23.75
N ASN A 83 -4.33 16.06 23.20
CA ASN A 83 -5.27 17.17 23.30
C ASN A 83 -6.35 17.09 22.23
N LEU A 84 -7.60 17.24 22.62
CA LEU A 84 -8.69 17.33 21.65
C LEU A 84 -8.67 18.68 20.94
N CYS A 85 -8.97 18.66 19.64
CA CYS A 85 -9.07 19.88 18.87
C CYS A 85 -10.24 20.76 19.38
N PRO A 86 -10.05 22.09 19.43
CA PRO A 86 -11.04 22.98 20.00
C PRO A 86 -12.20 23.26 19.02
N PHE A 87 -12.87 22.23 18.54
CA PHE A 87 -14.05 22.41 17.69
C PHE A 87 -15.22 23.01 18.42
N ASP A 88 -15.33 22.78 19.73
CA ASP A 88 -16.39 23.35 20.54
C ASP A 88 -16.34 24.89 20.53
N GLU A 89 -15.17 25.48 20.60
CA GLU A 89 -15.01 26.94 20.53
C GLU A 89 -15.45 27.51 19.18
N VAL A 90 -15.30 26.74 18.11
CA VAL A 90 -15.69 27.17 16.77
C VAL A 90 -17.18 27.00 16.55
N PHE A 91 -17.74 25.86 16.93
CA PHE A 91 -19.12 25.52 16.65
C PHE A 91 -20.12 26.10 17.67
N ASN A 92 -19.73 26.20 18.94
CA ASN A 92 -20.55 26.77 20.02
C ASN A 92 -20.15 28.17 20.39
N ALA A 93 -19.48 28.92 19.53
CA ALA A 93 -19.17 30.30 19.78
C ALA A 93 -20.43 31.11 20.00
N THR A 94 -20.42 32.02 20.99
CA THR A 94 -21.58 32.88 21.31
C THR A 94 -21.92 33.79 20.14
N ARG A 95 -20.90 34.27 19.44
CA ARG A 95 -21.01 35.15 18.29
C ARG A 95 -20.20 34.60 17.13
N PHE A 96 -20.79 34.59 15.95
CA PHE A 96 -20.09 34.34 14.70
C PHE A 96 -19.77 35.68 14.02
N ALA A 97 -18.73 35.64 13.18
CA ALA A 97 -18.37 36.81 12.39
C ALA A 97 -19.33 37.03 11.23
N SER A 98 -19.36 38.27 10.73
CA SER A 98 -20.03 38.57 9.46
C SER A 98 -19.26 37.91 8.29
N VAL A 99 -19.97 37.57 7.22
CA VAL A 99 -19.37 36.83 6.11
C VAL A 99 -18.27 37.64 5.40
N TYR A 100 -18.36 38.96 5.32
CA TYR A 100 -17.33 39.79 4.69
C TYR A 100 -16.03 39.81 5.51
N ALA A 101 -16.14 39.64 6.83
CA ALA A 101 -15.05 39.57 7.78
C ALA A 101 -15.00 38.20 8.45
N TRP A 102 -15.12 37.16 7.65
CA TRP A 102 -15.15 35.79 8.15
C TRP A 102 -13.96 35.46 9.03
N ASN A 103 -14.21 34.73 10.10
CA ASN A 103 -13.20 34.42 11.08
C ASN A 103 -12.52 33.12 10.75
N ARG A 104 -11.19 33.09 10.84
CA ARG A 104 -10.37 31.91 10.63
C ARG A 104 -9.69 31.51 11.91
N LYS A 105 -9.85 30.23 12.28
CA LYS A 105 -9.10 29.63 13.37
C LYS A 105 -8.22 28.53 12.84
N ARG A 106 -6.94 28.57 13.16
CA ARG A 106 -6.00 27.51 12.85
C ARG A 106 -6.10 26.44 13.93
N ILE A 107 -6.26 25.17 13.49
CA ILE A 107 -6.32 24.01 14.35
C ILE A 107 -5.07 23.17 14.07
N SER A 108 -4.25 22.94 15.08
CA SER A 108 -3.02 22.17 14.97
C SER A 108 -2.65 21.55 16.33
N ASN A 109 -1.81 20.52 16.31
CA ASN A 109 -1.31 19.83 17.50
C ASN A 109 -2.41 19.28 18.41
N CYS A 110 -3.42 18.65 17.81
CA CYS A 110 -4.56 18.12 18.54
C CYS A 110 -5.12 16.87 17.87
N VAL A 111 -5.95 16.17 18.61
CA VAL A 111 -6.72 15.03 18.08
C VAL A 111 -8.09 15.54 17.62
N ALA A 112 -8.37 15.38 16.34
CA ALA A 112 -9.61 15.81 15.73
C ALA A 112 -10.61 14.65 15.75
N ASP A 113 -11.57 14.69 16.67
CA ASP A 113 -12.70 13.78 16.67
C ASP A 113 -13.88 14.43 15.97
N TYR A 114 -14.07 14.10 14.71
CA TYR A 114 -15.14 14.67 13.90
C TYR A 114 -16.52 14.13 14.28
N SER A 115 -16.59 13.04 15.04
CA SER A 115 -17.88 12.52 15.52
C SER A 115 -18.55 13.45 16.52
N VAL A 116 -17.79 14.27 17.23
CA VAL A 116 -18.33 15.27 18.15
C VAL A 116 -19.16 16.31 17.43
N LEU A 117 -18.89 16.55 16.16
CA LEU A 117 -19.65 17.53 15.37
C LEU A 117 -21.12 17.17 15.24
N TYR A 118 -21.44 15.88 15.24
CA TYR A 118 -22.84 15.44 15.15
C TYR A 118 -23.67 15.71 16.43
N ASN A 119 -22.98 16.00 17.54
CA ASN A 119 -23.61 16.32 18.82
C ASN A 119 -23.99 17.80 18.97
N PHE A 120 -23.56 18.66 18.05
CA PHE A 120 -23.98 20.04 17.97
C PHE A 120 -25.40 20.11 17.38
N ALA A 121 -25.86 21.23 16.87
CA ALA A 121 -27.20 21.36 16.31
C ALA A 121 -27.40 20.40 15.11
N PRO A 122 -28.67 20.04 14.78
CA PRO A 122 -28.92 19.28 13.55
C PRO A 122 -28.45 20.09 12.34
N PHE A 123 -27.57 19.53 11.54
CA PHE A 123 -26.98 20.22 10.41
C PHE A 123 -27.95 20.28 9.23
N PHE A 124 -28.08 21.47 8.65
CA PHE A 124 -28.77 21.65 7.37
C PHE A 124 -27.92 21.08 6.22
N ALA A 125 -26.62 21.30 6.26
CA ALA A 125 -25.69 20.80 5.26
C ALA A 125 -24.42 20.33 5.94
N PHE A 126 -23.93 19.17 5.50
CA PHE A 126 -22.61 18.64 5.84
C PHE A 126 -22.06 18.01 4.57
N LYS A 127 -21.41 18.81 3.73
CA LYS A 127 -20.83 18.37 2.47
C LYS A 127 -19.32 18.41 2.54
N CYS A 128 -18.69 17.32 2.14
CA CYS A 128 -17.23 17.24 2.05
C CYS A 128 -16.78 17.12 0.59
N TYR A 129 -15.68 17.79 0.28
CA TYR A 129 -15.08 17.83 -1.04
C TYR A 129 -13.66 17.29 -0.95
N GLY A 130 -13.35 16.29 -1.77
CA GLY A 130 -12.02 15.66 -1.79
C GLY A 130 -11.75 14.67 -0.68
N VAL A 131 -12.63 14.55 0.32
CA VAL A 131 -12.56 13.59 1.43
C VAL A 131 -13.94 13.04 1.73
N SER A 132 -13.99 11.79 2.19
CA SER A 132 -15.24 11.19 2.63
C SER A 132 -15.51 11.53 4.10
N PRO A 133 -16.73 11.94 4.47
CA PRO A 133 -17.06 12.23 5.88
C PRO A 133 -16.83 11.05 6.82
N THR A 134 -17.00 9.82 6.33
CA THR A 134 -16.82 8.61 7.12
C THR A 134 -15.38 8.28 7.39
N LYS A 135 -14.44 8.82 6.58
CA LYS A 135 -13.02 8.56 6.68
C LYS A 135 -12.23 9.68 7.36
N LEU A 136 -12.88 10.75 7.78
CA LEU A 136 -12.20 11.90 8.39
C LEU A 136 -11.40 11.53 9.64
N ASN A 137 -11.93 10.65 10.47
CA ASN A 137 -11.25 10.18 11.67
C ASN A 137 -10.03 9.32 11.38
N ASP A 138 -9.86 8.88 10.13
CA ASP A 138 -8.77 8.01 9.72
C ASP A 138 -7.59 8.77 9.10
N LEU A 139 -7.73 10.07 8.91
CA LEU A 139 -6.77 10.88 8.18
C LEU A 139 -6.03 11.84 9.12
N CYS A 140 -4.77 12.09 8.76
CA CYS A 140 -3.93 13.08 9.41
C CYS A 140 -3.65 14.24 8.46
N PHE A 141 -3.65 15.45 9.00
CA PHE A 141 -3.36 16.66 8.24
C PHE A 141 -2.33 17.52 8.97
N THR A 142 -1.60 18.34 8.21
CA THR A 142 -0.64 19.27 8.78
C THR A 142 -1.33 20.35 9.59
N ASN A 143 -2.37 20.95 9.02
CA ASN A 143 -3.21 21.96 9.67
C ASN A 143 -4.64 21.80 9.22
N VAL A 144 -5.56 22.24 10.07
CA VAL A 144 -6.96 22.40 9.71
C VAL A 144 -7.34 23.85 9.99
N TYR A 145 -7.96 24.49 9.01
CA TYR A 145 -8.49 25.84 9.19
C TYR A 145 -9.99 25.76 9.31
N ALA A 146 -10.54 26.43 10.31
CA ALA A 146 -11.97 26.55 10.51
C ALA A 146 -12.38 27.99 10.23
N ASP A 147 -13.07 28.21 9.13
CA ASP A 147 -13.61 29.52 8.74
C ASP A 147 -15.07 29.55 9.14
N SER A 148 -15.47 30.56 9.91
CA SER A 148 -16.82 30.67 10.44
C SER A 148 -17.45 32.01 10.11
N PHE A 149 -18.72 32.01 9.76
CA PHE A 149 -19.48 33.18 9.44
C PHE A 149 -20.99 32.88 9.45
N VAL A 150 -21.81 33.90 9.25
CA VAL A 150 -23.25 33.78 9.16
C VAL A 150 -23.72 34.30 7.82
N ILE A 151 -24.58 33.54 7.15
CA ILE A 151 -25.24 33.93 5.89
C ILE A 151 -26.74 33.58 5.95
N ARG A 152 -27.47 33.91 4.87
CA ARG A 152 -28.87 33.48 4.73
C ARG A 152 -28.95 32.01 4.30
N GLY A 153 -30.05 31.36 4.58
CA GLY A 153 -30.27 29.98 4.16
C GLY A 153 -30.20 29.76 2.65
N ASN A 154 -30.67 30.70 1.84
CA ASN A 154 -30.61 30.59 0.38
C ASN A 154 -29.21 30.83 -0.21
N GLU A 155 -28.26 31.31 0.61
CA GLU A 155 -26.87 31.56 0.19
C GLU A 155 -25.95 30.42 0.56
N VAL A 156 -26.40 29.43 1.33
CA VAL A 156 -25.53 28.30 1.75
C VAL A 156 -25.00 27.52 0.55
N SER A 157 -25.77 27.42 -0.53
CA SER A 157 -25.32 26.74 -1.76
C SER A 157 -24.14 27.43 -2.46
N GLN A 158 -23.90 28.71 -2.17
CA GLN A 158 -22.74 29.44 -2.73
C GLN A 158 -21.43 29.08 -2.05
N ILE A 159 -21.49 28.46 -0.86
CA ILE A 159 -20.29 28.01 -0.16
C ILE A 159 -19.89 26.63 -0.69
N ALA A 160 -19.40 26.61 -1.88
CA ALA A 160 -18.94 25.40 -2.56
C ALA A 160 -17.94 25.78 -3.66
N PRO A 161 -17.08 24.87 -4.09
CA PRO A 161 -16.17 25.13 -5.22
C PRO A 161 -16.95 25.43 -6.50
N GLY A 162 -16.48 26.40 -7.27
CA GLY A 162 -17.04 26.72 -8.57
C GLY A 162 -18.38 27.46 -8.55
N GLN A 163 -18.82 27.95 -7.40
CA GLN A 163 -20.07 28.69 -7.29
C GLN A 163 -19.89 30.18 -7.54
N THR A 164 -20.93 30.82 -7.98
CA THR A 164 -20.99 32.28 -8.21
C THR A 164 -22.19 32.90 -7.46
N GLY A 165 -22.09 34.16 -7.19
CA GLY A 165 -23.14 34.92 -6.46
C GLY A 165 -22.51 35.94 -5.52
N ASN A 166 -23.31 36.71 -4.80
CA ASN A 166 -22.83 37.78 -3.94
C ASN A 166 -21.83 37.28 -2.88
N ILE A 167 -22.07 36.12 -2.30
CA ILE A 167 -21.26 35.59 -1.25
C ILE A 167 -19.97 34.98 -1.86
N ALA A 168 -20.10 34.17 -2.89
CA ALA A 168 -18.96 33.50 -3.52
C ALA A 168 -18.01 34.49 -4.20
N ASP A 169 -18.54 35.54 -4.79
CA ASP A 169 -17.72 36.48 -5.56
C ASP A 169 -17.12 37.61 -4.71
N TYR A 170 -17.80 38.07 -3.66
CA TYR A 170 -17.43 39.30 -2.94
C TYR A 170 -17.15 39.11 -1.45
N ASN A 171 -17.47 37.98 -0.88
CA ASN A 171 -17.34 37.76 0.57
C ASN A 171 -16.44 36.59 0.94
N TYR A 172 -16.74 35.40 0.42
CA TYR A 172 -15.99 34.20 0.73
C TYR A 172 -15.95 33.28 -0.49
N LYS A 173 -14.76 33.03 -1.02
CA LYS A 173 -14.55 32.19 -2.20
C LYS A 173 -13.79 30.93 -1.83
N LEU A 174 -14.33 29.78 -2.22
CA LEU A 174 -13.63 28.51 -2.14
C LEU A 174 -12.89 28.22 -3.46
N PRO A 175 -11.67 27.65 -3.40
CA PRO A 175 -10.95 27.26 -4.61
C PRO A 175 -11.63 26.08 -5.30
N ASP A 176 -11.39 25.92 -6.60
CA ASP A 176 -11.92 24.80 -7.37
C ASP A 176 -11.34 23.45 -6.92
N ASP A 177 -10.11 23.46 -6.38
CA ASP A 177 -9.43 22.30 -5.84
C ASP A 177 -9.64 22.14 -4.32
N PHE A 178 -10.70 22.69 -3.81
CA PHE A 178 -11.00 22.68 -2.37
C PHE A 178 -11.05 21.25 -1.79
N THR A 179 -10.28 21.05 -0.74
CA THR A 179 -10.32 19.81 0.06
C THR A 179 -10.72 20.14 1.47
N GLY A 180 -11.91 19.73 1.84
CA GLY A 180 -12.45 20.03 3.15
C GLY A 180 -13.96 19.82 3.21
N CYS A 181 -14.56 20.29 4.28
CA CYS A 181 -16.00 20.13 4.52
C CYS A 181 -16.66 21.47 4.80
N VAL A 182 -17.89 21.61 4.32
CA VAL A 182 -18.74 22.77 4.59
C VAL A 182 -19.91 22.30 5.47
N ILE A 183 -20.06 22.93 6.62
CA ILE A 183 -21.06 22.58 7.63
C ILE A 183 -21.92 23.81 7.87
N ALA A 184 -23.22 23.67 7.77
CA ALA A 184 -24.15 24.76 7.97
C ALA A 184 -25.36 24.29 8.78
N TRP A 185 -25.86 25.15 9.67
CA TRP A 185 -27.05 24.88 10.46
C TRP A 185 -27.85 26.16 10.69
N ASN A 186 -29.12 25.99 10.89
CA ASN A 186 -30.02 27.12 11.16
C ASN A 186 -29.73 27.72 12.54
N SER A 187 -29.57 29.03 12.60
CA SER A 187 -29.30 29.76 13.83
C SER A 187 -30.37 30.85 14.11
N ASN A 188 -31.57 30.65 13.65
CA ASN A 188 -32.64 31.65 13.80
C ASN A 188 -32.91 31.99 15.27
N LYS A 189 -32.78 31.03 16.19
CA LYS A 189 -32.97 31.25 17.62
C LYS A 189 -31.89 32.13 18.27
N LEU A 190 -30.70 32.13 17.70
CA LEU A 190 -29.51 32.79 18.26
C LEU A 190 -29.23 34.13 17.60
N ASP A 191 -29.40 34.20 16.28
CA ASP A 191 -28.91 35.33 15.47
C ASP A 191 -30.07 36.23 14.95
N SER A 192 -31.30 35.88 15.24
CA SER A 192 -32.46 36.73 14.90
C SER A 192 -32.98 37.47 16.12
N LYS A 193 -33.39 38.70 15.91
CA LYS A 193 -34.02 39.54 16.95
C LYS A 193 -35.34 40.08 16.43
N VAL A 194 -36.32 40.25 17.33
CA VAL A 194 -37.55 41.00 17.05
C VAL A 194 -37.12 42.45 16.75
N GLY A 195 -37.50 42.97 15.60
CA GLY A 195 -37.03 44.26 15.12
C GLY A 195 -35.81 44.22 14.23
N GLY A 196 -35.18 43.05 14.06
CA GLY A 196 -34.04 42.81 13.17
C GLY A 196 -32.72 42.83 13.88
N ASN A 197 -31.83 41.90 13.51
CA ASN A 197 -30.46 41.88 13.93
C ASN A 197 -29.61 42.39 12.79
N TYR A 198 -29.05 43.59 12.94
CA TYR A 198 -28.25 44.25 11.93
C TYR A 198 -26.75 44.09 12.12
N ASN A 199 -26.31 43.26 13.05
CA ASN A 199 -24.90 43.07 13.34
C ASN A 199 -24.17 42.25 12.27
N TYR A 200 -24.91 41.45 11.53
CA TYR A 200 -24.34 40.64 10.44
C TYR A 200 -24.48 41.41 9.13
N ARG A 201 -23.35 41.59 8.47
CA ARG A 201 -23.30 42.35 7.22
C ARG A 201 -22.63 41.53 6.14
N TYR A 202 -22.86 41.88 4.89
CA TYR A 202 -22.21 41.26 3.75
C TYR A 202 -21.80 42.34 2.75
N ARG A 203 -20.78 42.03 1.93
CA ARG A 203 -20.36 42.93 0.86
C ARG A 203 -21.22 42.72 -0.36
N LEU A 204 -21.88 43.78 -0.81
CA LEU A 204 -22.72 43.75 -1.99
C LEU A 204 -22.05 44.25 -3.23
N PHE A 205 -21.07 45.15 -3.09
CA PHE A 205 -20.37 45.76 -4.20
C PHE A 205 -18.86 45.59 -4.04
N ARG A 206 -18.20 45.19 -5.11
CA ARG A 206 -16.74 45.09 -5.20
C ARG A 206 -16.31 45.24 -6.64
N LYS A 207 -15.13 45.85 -6.88
CA LYS A 207 -14.58 46.11 -8.23
C LYS A 207 -14.23 44.82 -8.98
N SER A 208 -13.84 43.77 -8.28
CA SER A 208 -13.49 42.47 -8.84
C SER A 208 -13.86 41.34 -7.90
N ASN A 209 -13.92 40.12 -8.43
CA ASN A 209 -14.20 38.96 -7.64
C ASN A 209 -13.02 38.65 -6.71
N LEU A 210 -13.32 38.10 -5.55
CA LEU A 210 -12.30 37.61 -4.61
C LEU A 210 -11.55 36.41 -5.17
N LYS A 211 -10.26 36.37 -4.85
CA LYS A 211 -9.46 35.13 -4.99
C LYS A 211 -9.87 34.13 -3.91
N PRO A 212 -9.64 32.82 -4.12
CA PRO A 212 -9.93 31.83 -3.09
C PRO A 212 -9.28 32.16 -1.76
N PHE A 213 -10.05 32.06 -0.67
CA PHE A 213 -9.67 32.37 0.71
C PHE A 213 -9.20 33.81 0.96
N GLU A 214 -9.53 34.72 0.07
CA GLU A 214 -9.28 36.15 0.28
C GLU A 214 -10.33 36.75 1.20
N ARG A 215 -9.89 37.64 2.07
CA ARG A 215 -10.72 38.38 3.00
C ARG A 215 -10.61 39.86 2.73
N ASP A 216 -11.74 40.52 2.48
CA ASP A 216 -11.78 41.97 2.22
C ASP A 216 -12.66 42.63 3.30
N ILE A 217 -12.03 43.44 4.15
CA ILE A 217 -12.72 44.18 5.20
C ILE A 217 -12.74 45.69 4.93
N SER A 218 -12.38 46.11 3.73
CA SER A 218 -12.39 47.51 3.36
C SER A 218 -13.78 48.10 3.32
N THR A 219 -13.95 49.35 3.69
CA THR A 219 -15.22 50.04 3.73
C THR A 219 -15.25 51.27 2.80
N GLU A 220 -14.41 51.28 1.78
CA GLU A 220 -14.38 52.35 0.82
C GLU A 220 -15.67 52.43 0.00
N ILE A 221 -16.13 53.64 -0.27
CA ILE A 221 -17.36 53.83 -1.05
C ILE A 221 -17.14 53.31 -2.48
N TYR A 222 -18.05 52.45 -2.92
CA TYR A 222 -18.00 51.86 -4.26
C TYR A 222 -18.47 52.85 -5.32
N GLN A 223 -17.65 53.10 -6.33
CA GLN A 223 -17.95 53.94 -7.45
C GLN A 223 -18.64 53.11 -8.55
N ALA A 224 -19.95 53.21 -8.67
CA ALA A 224 -20.73 52.53 -9.70
C ALA A 224 -20.80 53.31 -11.02
N GLY A 225 -20.57 54.64 -10.98
CA GLY A 225 -20.62 55.51 -12.13
C GLY A 225 -19.28 56.09 -12.49
N ASN A 226 -19.28 57.03 -13.45
CA ASN A 226 -18.07 57.67 -13.95
C ASN A 226 -17.56 58.82 -13.08
N LYS A 227 -18.37 59.29 -12.14
CA LYS A 227 -17.99 60.40 -11.25
C LYS A 227 -17.30 59.86 -10.01
N PRO A 228 -16.14 60.44 -9.61
CA PRO A 228 -15.46 60.01 -8.39
C PRO A 228 -16.35 60.31 -7.18
N CYS A 229 -16.40 59.41 -6.21
CA CYS A 229 -17.21 59.52 -5.03
C CYS A 229 -16.61 60.38 -3.91
N ASN A 230 -15.31 60.61 -3.92
CA ASN A 230 -14.52 61.35 -2.93
C ASN A 230 -14.86 60.96 -1.47
N GLY A 231 -15.14 59.68 -1.23
CA GLY A 231 -15.43 59.17 0.08
C GLY A 231 -16.86 59.49 0.62
N VAL A 232 -17.76 60.02 -0.19
CA VAL A 232 -19.14 60.39 0.20
C VAL A 232 -20.13 59.49 -0.55
N ALA A 233 -21.08 58.93 0.20
CA ALA A 233 -22.18 58.17 -0.41
C ALA A 233 -23.16 59.11 -1.12
N GLY A 234 -23.63 58.68 -2.28
CA GLY A 234 -24.57 59.43 -3.08
C GLY A 234 -25.04 58.63 -4.29
N VAL A 235 -25.50 59.33 -5.34
CA VAL A 235 -25.91 58.68 -6.60
C VAL A 235 -24.72 58.01 -7.24
N ASN A 236 -24.83 56.71 -7.54
CA ASN A 236 -23.79 55.84 -8.04
C ASN A 236 -22.56 55.71 -7.10
N CYS A 237 -22.69 56.08 -5.86
CA CYS A 237 -21.67 55.94 -4.83
C CYS A 237 -22.28 55.25 -3.63
N TYR A 238 -22.00 53.95 -3.47
CA TYR A 238 -22.67 53.13 -2.46
C TYR A 238 -21.68 52.66 -1.42
N PHE A 239 -22.15 52.60 -0.16
CA PHE A 239 -21.41 51.92 0.87
C PHE A 239 -21.43 50.43 0.55
N PRO A 240 -20.26 49.75 0.54
CA PRO A 240 -20.16 48.41 -0.03
C PRO A 240 -20.79 47.32 0.82
N LEU A 241 -21.05 47.58 2.09
CA LEU A 241 -21.59 46.60 3.01
C LEU A 241 -23.07 46.83 3.26
N GLN A 242 -23.84 45.75 3.33
CA GLN A 242 -25.24 45.79 3.73
C GLN A 242 -25.50 44.84 4.88
N SER A 243 -26.47 45.20 5.74
CA SER A 243 -26.89 44.36 6.86
C SER A 243 -27.96 43.37 6.42
N TYR A 244 -27.92 42.17 6.96
CA TYR A 244 -28.94 41.19 6.70
C TYR A 244 -30.29 41.51 7.35
N GLY A 245 -30.29 42.11 8.53
CA GLY A 245 -31.52 42.45 9.26
C GLY A 245 -32.34 41.20 9.62
N PHE A 246 -31.71 40.19 10.19
CA PHE A 246 -32.39 38.94 10.51
C PHE A 246 -33.51 39.10 11.53
N ARG A 247 -34.71 38.62 11.19
CA ARG A 247 -35.92 38.61 12.03
C ARG A 247 -36.46 37.20 12.17
N PRO A 248 -37.04 36.84 13.36
CA PRO A 248 -37.56 35.49 13.58
C PRO A 248 -38.70 35.09 12.65
N THR A 249 -39.41 36.05 12.11
CA THR A 249 -40.56 35.81 11.24
C THR A 249 -40.21 35.57 9.77
N TYR A 250 -38.94 35.70 9.38
CA TYR A 250 -38.55 35.47 8.00
C TYR A 250 -38.71 34.01 7.60
N GLY A 251 -38.92 33.78 6.31
CA GLY A 251 -38.91 32.44 5.75
C GLY A 251 -37.55 31.77 5.88
N VAL A 252 -37.50 30.45 5.80
CA VAL A 252 -36.27 29.64 6.01
C VAL A 252 -35.13 30.12 5.13
N GLY A 253 -35.40 30.51 3.89
CA GLY A 253 -34.36 31.01 2.97
C GLY A 253 -33.71 32.33 3.39
N HIS A 254 -34.36 33.10 4.24
CA HIS A 254 -33.85 34.40 4.75
C HIS A 254 -33.46 34.35 6.23
N GLN A 255 -33.56 33.19 6.87
CA GLN A 255 -33.11 33.00 8.23
C GLN A 255 -31.59 32.92 8.30
N PRO A 256 -30.98 33.29 9.43
CA PRO A 256 -29.53 33.18 9.57
C PRO A 256 -29.12 31.72 9.67
N TYR A 257 -28.03 31.38 8.95
CA TYR A 257 -27.40 30.10 9.03
C TYR A 257 -25.93 30.31 9.40
N ARG A 258 -25.48 29.65 10.45
CA ARG A 258 -24.09 29.61 10.84
C ARG A 258 -23.38 28.59 9.96
N VAL A 259 -22.26 28.99 9.37
CA VAL A 259 -21.47 28.14 8.48
C VAL A 259 -20.07 28.03 9.04
N VAL A 260 -19.56 26.81 9.07
CA VAL A 260 -18.16 26.52 9.35
C VAL A 260 -17.60 25.74 8.18
N VAL A 261 -16.50 26.25 7.63
CA VAL A 261 -15.77 25.60 6.55
C VAL A 261 -14.46 25.06 7.12
N LEU A 262 -14.29 23.76 7.06
CA LEU A 262 -13.06 23.10 7.47
C LEU A 262 -12.20 22.87 6.23
N SER A 263 -11.02 23.46 6.21
CA SER A 263 -10.03 23.27 5.14
C SER A 263 -8.92 22.39 5.66
N PHE A 264 -8.65 21.31 4.97
CA PHE A 264 -7.61 20.36 5.34
C PHE A 264 -6.36 20.63 4.51
N GLU A 265 -5.25 20.86 5.19
CA GLU A 265 -3.98 21.17 4.56
C GLU A 265 -3.00 20.04 4.83
N LEU A 266 -2.46 19.46 3.76
CA LEU A 266 -1.42 18.46 3.85
C LEU A 266 -0.15 19.01 3.16
N LEU A 267 0.76 19.52 3.97
CA LEU A 267 2.06 20.01 3.53
C LEU A 267 3.12 18.92 3.71
N HIS A 268 4.32 19.15 3.17
CA HIS A 268 5.51 18.31 3.40
C HIS A 268 6.07 18.50 4.81
N ALA A 269 5.22 18.66 5.80
CA ALA A 269 5.55 18.86 7.20
C ALA A 269 4.92 17.76 8.05
N PRO A 270 5.38 17.58 9.31
CA PRO A 270 4.76 16.62 10.21
C PRO A 270 3.26 16.87 10.36
N ALA A 271 2.46 15.82 10.25
CA ALA A 271 1.04 15.91 10.51
C ALA A 271 0.79 16.15 12.00
N THR A 272 0.04 17.18 12.34
CA THR A 272 -0.24 17.55 13.74
C THR A 272 -1.69 17.38 14.12
N VAL A 273 -2.58 17.20 13.15
CA VAL A 273 -4.02 17.00 13.38
C VAL A 273 -4.40 15.63 12.88
N CYS A 274 -4.68 14.72 13.77
CA CYS A 274 -5.07 13.35 13.44
C CYS A 274 -6.36 12.97 14.14
N GLY A 275 -7.08 12.01 13.57
CA GLY A 275 -8.27 11.43 14.20
C GLY A 275 -7.92 10.65 15.47
N PRO A 276 -8.95 10.26 16.27
CA PRO A 276 -8.76 9.55 17.54
C PRO A 276 -8.39 8.10 17.28
N LYS A 277 -7.13 7.82 16.97
CA LYS A 277 -6.66 6.46 16.74
C LYS A 277 -5.65 6.05 17.76
N LYS A 278 -5.78 4.81 18.20
CA LYS A 278 -4.78 4.19 19.05
C LYS A 278 -3.61 3.76 18.19
N SER A 279 -2.43 4.22 18.51
CA SER A 279 -1.20 3.69 17.94
C SER A 279 -0.88 2.33 18.54
N THR A 280 -0.39 1.42 17.71
CA THR A 280 0.14 0.15 18.17
C THR A 280 1.65 0.26 18.35
N ASN A 281 2.26 -0.75 18.97
CA ASN A 281 3.71 -0.81 19.07
C ASN A 281 4.34 -0.97 17.70
N LEU A 282 5.52 -0.38 17.54
CA LEU A 282 6.30 -0.52 16.31
C LEU A 282 6.90 -1.93 16.24
N VAL A 283 6.70 -2.58 15.12
CA VAL A 283 7.27 -3.91 14.84
C VAL A 283 8.28 -3.76 13.71
N LYS A 284 9.50 -4.18 13.98
CA LYS A 284 10.60 -4.15 13.01
C LYS A 284 10.96 -5.58 12.58
N ASN A 285 11.56 -5.71 11.41
CA ASN A 285 12.09 -6.96 10.87
C ASN A 285 11.04 -8.06 10.59
N LYS A 286 9.78 -7.69 10.51
CA LYS A 286 8.68 -8.59 10.12
C LYS A 286 7.85 -7.98 9.00
N CYS A 287 7.28 -8.83 8.18
CA CYS A 287 6.32 -8.38 7.18
C CYS A 287 5.02 -7.98 7.87
N VAL A 288 4.67 -6.71 7.75
CA VAL A 288 3.51 -6.13 8.42
C VAL A 288 2.76 -5.20 7.48
N ASN A 289 1.47 -5.08 7.71
CA ASN A 289 0.68 -3.98 7.17
C ASN A 289 0.90 -2.76 8.06
N PHE A 290 1.33 -1.67 7.50
CA PHE A 290 1.61 -0.47 8.25
C PHE A 290 0.70 0.69 7.84
N ASN A 291 0.46 1.58 8.80
CA ASN A 291 -0.18 2.86 8.58
C ASN A 291 0.57 3.92 9.39
N PHE A 292 1.30 4.79 8.68
CA PHE A 292 2.02 5.92 9.27
C PHE A 292 1.36 7.23 8.85
N ASN A 293 0.59 7.84 9.72
CA ASN A 293 -0.11 9.10 9.45
C ASN A 293 -1.03 9.06 8.21
N GLY A 294 -1.62 7.92 7.92
CA GLY A 294 -2.43 7.74 6.73
C GLY A 294 -1.69 7.13 5.54
N LEU A 295 -0.36 7.05 5.58
CA LEU A 295 0.42 6.32 4.60
C LEU A 295 0.31 4.84 4.89
N THR A 296 -0.41 4.12 4.04
CA THR A 296 -0.65 2.69 4.19
C THR A 296 0.18 1.89 3.22
N GLY A 297 0.55 0.70 3.63
CA GLY A 297 1.30 -0.22 2.79
C GLY A 297 1.60 -1.51 3.50
N THR A 298 2.33 -2.37 2.82
CA THR A 298 2.79 -3.65 3.34
C THR A 298 4.29 -3.77 3.09
N GLY A 299 5.03 -4.17 4.09
CA GLY A 299 6.47 -4.34 3.96
C GLY A 299 7.15 -4.66 5.26
N VAL A 300 8.46 -4.75 5.19
CA VAL A 300 9.34 -4.97 6.34
C VAL A 300 9.97 -3.63 6.71
N LEU A 301 9.84 -3.27 7.98
CA LEU A 301 10.40 -2.04 8.52
C LEU A 301 11.73 -2.35 9.18
N THR A 302 12.76 -1.62 8.79
CA THR A 302 14.12 -1.76 9.33
C THR A 302 14.68 -0.39 9.69
N GLU A 303 15.63 -0.34 10.61
CA GLU A 303 16.31 0.89 10.94
C GLU A 303 17.06 1.44 9.73
N SER A 304 16.90 2.73 9.48
CA SER A 304 17.51 3.41 8.34
C SER A 304 18.73 4.21 8.76
N ASN A 305 19.73 4.25 7.88
CA ASN A 305 20.86 5.15 7.99
C ASN A 305 20.63 6.47 7.26
N LYS A 306 19.46 6.64 6.63
CA LYS A 306 19.11 7.87 5.93
C LYS A 306 18.86 8.98 6.91
N LYS A 307 19.22 10.19 6.51
CA LYS A 307 18.93 11.41 7.27
C LYS A 307 17.88 12.21 6.51
N PHE A 308 16.79 12.54 7.20
CA PHE A 308 15.75 13.37 6.64
C PHE A 308 15.92 14.80 7.14
N LEU A 309 15.53 15.74 6.30
CA LEU A 309 15.34 17.13 6.74
C LEU A 309 14.20 17.19 7.76
N PRO A 310 14.19 18.17 8.68
CA PRO A 310 13.21 18.21 9.75
C PRO A 310 11.74 18.20 9.29
N PHE A 311 11.48 18.69 8.08
CA PHE A 311 10.13 18.72 7.51
C PHE A 311 9.75 17.47 6.70
N GLN A 312 10.70 16.58 6.40
CA GLN A 312 10.41 15.38 5.63
C GLN A 312 9.81 14.30 6.52
N GLN A 313 8.72 13.70 6.08
CA GLN A 313 8.08 12.60 6.76
C GLN A 313 8.30 11.25 6.08
N PHE A 314 8.52 11.24 4.79
CA PHE A 314 8.79 10.02 4.03
C PHE A 314 9.75 10.32 2.89
N GLY A 315 10.49 9.30 2.51
CA GLY A 315 11.38 9.33 1.36
C GLY A 315 10.82 8.51 0.22
N ARG A 316 11.22 8.86 -0.99
CA ARG A 316 10.85 8.14 -2.20
C ARG A 316 12.08 7.70 -2.95
N ASP A 317 11.96 6.60 -3.66
CA ASP A 317 13.02 6.10 -4.54
C ASP A 317 12.89 6.70 -5.95
N ILE A 318 13.75 6.25 -6.86
CA ILE A 318 13.77 6.74 -8.25
C ILE A 318 12.45 6.40 -8.97
N ALA A 319 11.78 5.33 -8.59
CA ALA A 319 10.50 4.92 -9.14
C ALA A 319 9.30 5.62 -8.49
N ASP A 320 9.55 6.63 -7.66
CA ASP A 320 8.53 7.41 -6.94
C ASP A 320 7.71 6.57 -5.95
N THR A 321 8.26 5.47 -5.47
CA THR A 321 7.68 4.66 -4.41
C THR A 321 8.28 5.05 -3.07
N THR A 322 7.47 5.06 -2.02
CA THR A 322 7.93 5.38 -0.67
C THR A 322 8.79 4.23 -0.15
N ASP A 323 10.07 4.51 0.11
CA ASP A 323 11.04 3.53 0.58
C ASP A 323 11.51 3.78 2.01
N ALA A 324 11.14 4.88 2.59
CA ALA A 324 11.47 5.23 3.96
C ALA A 324 10.37 6.11 4.58
N VAL A 325 10.22 6.01 5.87
CA VAL A 325 9.23 6.77 6.62
C VAL A 325 9.79 7.17 7.97
N ARG A 326 9.37 8.33 8.47
CA ARG A 326 9.69 8.76 9.82
C ARG A 326 8.59 8.31 10.77
N ASP A 327 8.96 7.63 11.84
CA ASP A 327 8.01 7.27 12.90
C ASP A 327 7.51 8.55 13.57
N PRO A 328 6.19 8.81 13.57
CA PRO A 328 5.66 10.05 14.13
C PRO A 328 5.84 10.18 15.65
N GLN A 329 6.08 9.09 16.36
CA GLN A 329 6.25 9.14 17.81
C GLN A 329 7.70 9.30 18.25
N THR A 330 8.61 8.52 17.65
CA THR A 330 10.02 8.51 18.04
C THR A 330 10.90 9.36 17.15
N LEU A 331 10.38 9.80 16.00
CA LEU A 331 11.11 10.51 14.95
C LEU A 331 12.24 9.70 14.33
N GLU A 332 12.24 8.41 14.54
CA GLU A 332 13.18 7.49 13.95
C GLU A 332 12.83 7.27 12.47
N ILE A 333 13.85 7.17 11.64
CA ILE A 333 13.67 6.90 10.22
C ILE A 333 13.73 5.40 10.00
N LEU A 334 12.74 4.86 9.31
CA LEU A 334 12.62 3.44 9.02
C LEU A 334 12.62 3.22 7.52
N ASP A 335 13.41 2.25 7.07
CA ASP A 335 13.38 1.80 5.68
C ASP A 335 12.23 0.82 5.47
N ILE A 336 11.52 0.99 4.36
CA ILE A 336 10.45 0.10 3.94
C ILE A 336 10.98 -0.77 2.81
N THR A 337 11.06 -2.05 3.05
CA THR A 337 11.41 -3.03 2.02
C THR A 337 10.21 -3.93 1.75
N PRO A 338 9.97 -4.35 0.50
CA PRO A 338 8.89 -5.28 0.23
C PRO A 338 9.06 -6.56 1.02
N CYS A 339 7.95 -7.19 1.38
CA CYS A 339 8.00 -8.52 1.99
C CYS A 339 8.63 -9.51 1.01
N SER A 340 9.31 -10.51 1.56
CA SER A 340 10.00 -11.49 0.75
C SER A 340 9.08 -12.15 -0.26
N PHE A 341 9.53 -12.21 -1.49
CA PHE A 341 8.85 -12.86 -2.59
C PHE A 341 9.89 -13.50 -3.52
N GLY A 342 9.46 -14.42 -4.31
CA GLY A 342 10.35 -15.07 -5.26
C GLY A 342 9.70 -16.24 -5.96
N GLY A 343 10.45 -16.88 -6.84
CA GLY A 343 9.99 -18.07 -7.53
C GLY A 343 10.05 -19.30 -6.65
N VAL A 344 9.14 -20.23 -6.88
CA VAL A 344 9.12 -21.54 -6.28
C VAL A 344 9.49 -22.54 -7.36
N SER A 345 10.57 -23.28 -7.15
CA SER A 345 11.04 -24.31 -8.07
C SER A 345 10.88 -25.68 -7.45
N VAL A 346 10.43 -26.62 -8.23
CA VAL A 346 10.27 -28.02 -7.83
C VAL A 346 11.42 -28.83 -8.42
N ILE A 347 12.12 -29.58 -7.58
CA ILE A 347 13.23 -30.43 -7.97
C ILE A 347 12.73 -31.87 -7.92
N THR A 348 12.73 -32.53 -9.06
CA THR A 348 12.25 -33.88 -9.20
C THR A 348 13.31 -34.80 -9.85
N PRO A 349 13.48 -36.04 -9.35
CA PRO A 349 14.32 -37.02 -10.02
C PRO A 349 13.65 -37.64 -11.25
N GLY A 350 12.41 -37.22 -11.55
CA GLY A 350 11.59 -37.80 -12.60
C GLY A 350 10.55 -38.77 -12.06
N THR A 351 9.35 -38.74 -12.60
CA THR A 351 8.25 -39.62 -12.17
C THR A 351 8.53 -41.09 -12.45
N ASN A 352 9.41 -41.40 -13.38
CA ASN A 352 9.83 -42.77 -13.64
C ASN A 352 10.78 -43.30 -12.55
N THR A 353 11.43 -42.45 -11.77
CA THR A 353 12.34 -42.82 -10.70
C THR A 353 11.68 -42.76 -9.34
N SER A 354 11.04 -41.65 -9.03
CA SER A 354 10.37 -41.45 -7.75
C SER A 354 9.38 -40.32 -7.84
N ASN A 355 8.34 -40.35 -7.03
CA ASN A 355 7.41 -39.24 -6.83
C ASN A 355 7.87 -38.27 -5.73
N GLN A 356 8.99 -38.52 -5.10
CA GLN A 356 9.57 -37.58 -4.14
C GLN A 356 10.06 -36.34 -4.84
N VAL A 357 9.85 -35.19 -4.24
CA VAL A 357 10.27 -33.91 -4.77
C VAL A 357 10.84 -33.04 -3.66
N ALA A 358 11.75 -32.17 -4.03
CA ALA A 358 12.22 -31.10 -3.16
C ALA A 358 11.72 -29.76 -3.72
N VAL A 359 11.64 -28.76 -2.88
CA VAL A 359 11.14 -27.44 -3.23
C VAL A 359 12.20 -26.40 -2.88
N LEU A 360 12.53 -25.56 -3.83
CA LEU A 360 13.43 -24.42 -3.63
C LEU A 360 12.63 -23.12 -3.63
N TYR A 361 12.68 -22.39 -2.52
CA TYR A 361 12.15 -21.04 -2.45
C TYR A 361 13.29 -20.07 -2.79
N GLN A 362 13.22 -19.48 -3.97
CA GLN A 362 14.33 -18.69 -4.50
C GLN A 362 14.48 -17.36 -3.78
N GLY A 363 15.72 -17.06 -3.41
CA GLY A 363 16.08 -15.75 -2.87
C GLY A 363 15.62 -15.46 -1.45
N VAL A 364 15.13 -16.47 -0.71
CA VAL A 364 14.62 -16.27 0.64
C VAL A 364 15.47 -17.02 1.67
N ASN A 365 15.54 -16.49 2.87
CA ASN A 365 16.21 -17.15 3.99
C ASN A 365 15.26 -18.17 4.63
N CYS A 366 15.78 -19.34 4.98
CA CYS A 366 14.99 -20.40 5.62
C CYS A 366 14.37 -19.98 6.95
N THR A 367 14.92 -19.02 7.64
CA THR A 367 14.33 -18.49 8.87
C THR A 367 13.02 -17.74 8.59
N GLU A 368 12.89 -17.16 7.41
CA GLU A 368 11.66 -16.48 6.98
C GLU A 368 10.64 -17.49 6.45
N VAL A 369 11.09 -18.55 5.80
CA VAL A 369 10.21 -19.57 5.25
C VAL A 369 9.32 -20.24 6.30
N PRO A 370 9.78 -20.62 7.52
CA PRO A 370 8.88 -21.15 8.54
C PRO A 370 7.75 -20.20 8.91
N VAL A 371 8.00 -18.91 8.91
CA VAL A 371 6.97 -17.89 9.14
C VAL A 371 6.07 -17.79 7.92
N ALA A 372 6.64 -17.85 6.75
CA ALA A 372 5.93 -17.82 5.47
C ALA A 372 5.14 -19.10 5.21
N ILE A 373 5.59 -20.21 5.77
CA ILE A 373 4.94 -21.53 5.63
C ILE A 373 3.76 -21.68 6.56
N HIS A 374 3.61 -20.84 7.56
CA HIS A 374 2.39 -20.81 8.34
C HIS A 374 1.18 -20.66 7.41
N ALA A 375 0.19 -21.39 7.77
CA ALA A 375 -0.95 -21.75 6.94
C ALA A 375 -1.52 -20.67 6.04
N ASP A 376 -1.44 -19.43 6.45
CA ASP A 376 -2.10 -18.33 5.79
C ASP A 376 -1.13 -17.38 5.10
N GLN A 377 0.17 -17.72 5.07
CA GLN A 377 1.21 -16.79 4.68
C GLN A 377 1.95 -17.14 3.39
N LEU A 378 1.71 -18.34 2.86
CA LEU A 378 2.28 -18.74 1.58
C LEU A 378 1.20 -18.83 0.50
N THR A 379 1.55 -18.33 -0.64
CA THR A 379 0.80 -18.57 -1.88
C THR A 379 1.77 -19.08 -2.95
N PRO A 380 1.60 -20.29 -3.47
CA PRO A 380 0.59 -21.28 -3.15
C PRO A 380 0.82 -21.96 -1.80
N THR A 381 -0.26 -22.49 -1.21
CA THR A 381 -0.21 -23.09 0.11
C THR A 381 0.07 -24.58 0.01
N TRP A 382 1.31 -24.98 0.05
CA TRP A 382 1.72 -26.38 0.16
C TRP A 382 2.11 -26.72 1.59
N ARG A 383 1.14 -26.62 2.46
CA ARG A 383 1.34 -26.74 3.91
C ARG A 383 1.94 -28.07 4.35
N VAL A 384 1.62 -29.13 3.62
CA VAL A 384 2.04 -30.50 3.97
C VAL A 384 3.54 -30.68 3.83
N TYR A 385 4.21 -29.91 2.98
CA TYR A 385 5.62 -30.03 2.73
C TYR A 385 6.50 -29.26 3.70
N SER A 386 5.92 -28.46 4.57
CA SER A 386 6.66 -27.61 5.47
C SER A 386 6.91 -28.25 6.84
N THR A 387 6.15 -29.26 7.21
CA THR A 387 6.28 -29.91 8.51
C THR A 387 6.96 -31.25 8.35
N GLY A 388 8.10 -31.44 9.03
CA GLY A 388 8.81 -32.70 9.06
C GLY A 388 9.79 -32.94 7.89
N SER A 389 9.95 -32.01 6.98
CA SER A 389 10.91 -32.11 5.89
C SER A 389 12.27 -31.51 6.28
N ASN A 390 13.34 -32.00 5.67
CA ASN A 390 14.65 -31.40 5.84
C ASN A 390 14.67 -30.00 5.23
N VAL A 391 15.29 -29.07 5.95
CA VAL A 391 15.42 -27.69 5.52
C VAL A 391 16.90 -27.33 5.41
N PHE A 392 17.31 -26.80 4.28
CA PHE A 392 18.69 -26.42 4.04
C PHE A 392 18.77 -25.06 3.36
N GLN A 393 19.61 -24.18 3.92
CA GLN A 393 19.83 -22.86 3.35
C GLN A 393 20.95 -22.90 2.31
N THR A 394 20.63 -22.43 1.12
CA THR A 394 21.63 -22.23 0.05
C THR A 394 21.71 -20.74 -0.31
N ARG A 395 22.72 -20.36 -1.09
CA ARG A 395 22.79 -19.00 -1.63
C ARG A 395 21.69 -18.72 -2.65
N ALA A 396 21.17 -19.77 -3.27
CA ALA A 396 20.06 -19.64 -4.22
C ALA A 396 18.71 -19.49 -3.53
N GLY A 397 18.62 -19.82 -2.26
CA GLY A 397 17.39 -19.72 -1.48
C GLY A 397 17.23 -20.85 -0.46
N CYS A 398 16.03 -21.06 0.03
CA CYS A 398 15.74 -22.11 0.99
C CYS A 398 15.30 -23.38 0.25
N LEU A 399 15.98 -24.49 0.52
CA LEU A 399 15.68 -25.80 -0.04
C LEU A 399 14.98 -26.65 1.01
N ILE A 400 13.83 -27.20 0.68
CA ILE A 400 13.02 -28.03 1.57
C ILE A 400 12.82 -29.40 0.91
N GLY A 401 12.98 -30.45 1.68
CA GLY A 401 12.75 -31.82 1.21
C GLY A 401 14.00 -32.52 0.68
N ALA A 402 15.15 -31.91 0.74
CA ALA A 402 16.44 -32.51 0.39
C ALA A 402 17.39 -32.51 1.57
N GLU A 403 18.08 -33.61 1.79
CA GLU A 403 19.08 -33.73 2.84
C GLU A 403 20.44 -33.29 2.31
N TYR A 404 21.11 -32.40 3.00
CA TYR A 404 22.46 -31.97 2.63
C TYR A 404 23.49 -33.02 3.02
N VAL A 405 24.33 -33.40 2.06
CA VAL A 405 25.40 -34.36 2.26
C VAL A 405 26.71 -33.63 2.04
N ASN A 406 27.63 -33.82 2.97
CA ASN A 406 28.94 -33.16 2.94
C ASN A 406 29.93 -33.88 2.01
N ASN A 407 29.44 -34.37 0.89
CA ASN A 407 30.27 -34.98 -0.15
C ASN A 407 30.07 -34.19 -1.44
N SER A 408 31.04 -34.23 -2.31
CA SER A 408 30.94 -33.61 -3.62
C SER A 408 30.73 -34.69 -4.68
N TYR A 409 29.75 -34.48 -5.51
CA TYR A 409 29.42 -35.37 -6.63
C TYR A 409 29.29 -34.56 -7.91
N GLU A 410 29.29 -35.24 -9.03
CA GLU A 410 28.98 -34.61 -10.30
C GLU A 410 27.53 -34.09 -10.26
N CYS A 411 27.31 -32.94 -10.86
CA CYS A 411 25.99 -32.30 -10.80
C CYS A 411 24.97 -33.08 -11.62
N ASP A 412 23.93 -33.53 -10.97
CA ASP A 412 22.80 -34.20 -11.61
C ASP A 412 21.65 -33.23 -11.91
N ILE A 413 21.16 -32.53 -10.89
CA ILE A 413 20.13 -31.50 -11.02
C ILE A 413 20.68 -30.20 -10.47
N PRO A 414 20.93 -29.18 -11.30
CA PRO A 414 21.51 -27.93 -10.82
C PRO A 414 20.44 -27.11 -10.05
N ILE A 415 20.78 -26.72 -8.85
CA ILE A 415 19.93 -25.83 -8.03
C ILE A 415 20.37 -24.38 -8.19
N GLY A 416 21.68 -24.14 -8.19
CA GLY A 416 22.28 -22.83 -8.25
C GLY A 416 23.34 -22.64 -7.15
N ALA A 417 24.17 -21.63 -7.30
CA ALA A 417 25.24 -21.28 -6.36
C ALA A 417 26.18 -22.44 -6.03
N GLY A 418 26.45 -23.32 -7.00
CA GLY A 418 27.33 -24.46 -6.81
C GLY A 418 26.71 -25.64 -6.08
N ILE A 419 25.44 -25.61 -5.80
CA ILE A 419 24.70 -26.68 -5.15
C ILE A 419 23.90 -27.45 -6.19
N CYS A 420 23.94 -28.77 -6.10
CA CYS A 420 23.17 -29.66 -6.96
C CYS A 420 22.37 -30.66 -6.12
N ALA A 421 21.36 -31.25 -6.73
CA ALA A 421 20.56 -32.28 -6.11
C ALA A 421 20.62 -33.57 -6.91
N SER A 422 20.42 -34.67 -6.25
CA SER A 422 20.34 -36.01 -6.86
C SER A 422 19.48 -36.92 -6.01
N TYR A 423 18.92 -37.95 -6.64
CA TYR A 423 18.17 -38.97 -5.96
C TYR A 423 19.08 -40.18 -5.77
N GLN A 424 19.54 -40.37 -4.54
CA GLN A 424 20.53 -41.38 -4.21
C GLN A 424 20.10 -42.23 -3.02
N THR A 425 20.66 -43.44 -2.99
CA THR A 425 20.49 -44.33 -1.85
C THR A 425 21.44 -43.91 -0.74
N GLN A 426 20.86 -43.66 0.45
CA GLN A 426 21.62 -43.38 1.66
C GLN A 426 21.47 -44.50 2.66
N THR A 427 22.57 -44.79 3.34
CA THR A 427 22.59 -45.79 4.40
C THR A 427 22.52 -45.07 5.74
N LYS A 428 21.41 -45.23 6.46
CA LYS A 428 21.25 -44.71 7.83
C LYS A 428 21.59 -45.84 8.81
N SER A 429 22.56 -45.61 9.68
CA SER A 429 22.88 -46.56 10.75
C SER A 429 22.03 -46.25 11.98
N HIS A 430 21.30 -47.25 12.44
CA HIS A 430 20.57 -47.22 13.70
C HIS A 430 21.40 -47.79 14.84
N ARG A 431 21.14 -47.33 16.08
CA ARG A 431 21.87 -47.70 17.30
C ARG A 431 21.93 -49.22 17.59
N ARG A 432 21.18 -50.05 16.91
CA ARG A 432 21.18 -51.48 17.03
C ARG A 432 21.50 -52.20 15.72
N ALA A 433 22.44 -51.63 15.00
CA ALA A 433 23.28 -52.34 14.05
C ALA A 433 22.68 -52.87 12.76
N ARG A 434 21.57 -52.40 12.27
CA ARG A 434 21.21 -52.63 10.87
C ARG A 434 21.09 -51.32 10.14
N SER A 435 21.96 -51.11 9.16
CA SER A 435 21.84 -49.99 8.23
C SER A 435 20.64 -50.24 7.33
N VAL A 436 19.74 -49.26 7.26
CA VAL A 436 18.61 -49.27 6.34
C VAL A 436 18.98 -48.40 5.16
N ALA A 437 19.01 -48.99 3.98
CA ALA A 437 19.19 -48.22 2.74
C ALA A 437 17.85 -47.61 2.35
N SER A 438 17.79 -46.29 2.27
CA SER A 438 16.64 -45.54 1.78
C SER A 438 17.05 -44.59 0.68
N GLN A 439 16.27 -44.50 -0.37
CA GLN A 439 16.49 -43.52 -1.43
C GLN A 439 15.82 -42.20 -1.04
N SER A 440 16.54 -41.13 -1.19
CA SER A 440 16.05 -39.78 -0.92
C SER A 440 16.73 -38.77 -1.81
N ILE A 441 16.16 -37.60 -1.94
CA ILE A 441 16.77 -36.49 -2.62
C ILE A 441 17.82 -35.89 -1.68
N ILE A 442 19.04 -35.76 -2.20
CA ILE A 442 20.14 -35.16 -1.47
C ILE A 442 20.59 -33.89 -2.17
N ALA A 443 21.10 -32.94 -1.41
CA ALA A 443 21.73 -31.74 -1.90
C ALA A 443 23.23 -31.81 -1.55
N TYR A 444 24.08 -31.40 -2.47
CA TYR A 444 25.53 -31.46 -2.28
C TYR A 444 26.21 -30.35 -3.06
N THR A 445 27.47 -30.08 -2.71
CA THR A 445 28.27 -29.16 -3.47
C THR A 445 28.73 -29.85 -4.74
N MET A 446 28.60 -29.17 -5.86
CA MET A 446 29.04 -29.69 -7.15
C MET A 446 30.56 -29.90 -7.15
N SER A 447 30.99 -31.07 -7.57
CA SER A 447 32.41 -31.30 -7.86
C SER A 447 32.75 -30.75 -9.24
N LEU A 448 33.85 -30.06 -9.35
CA LEU A 448 34.35 -29.60 -10.62
C LEU A 448 34.94 -30.82 -11.35
N GLY A 449 34.27 -31.23 -12.41
CA GLY A 449 34.81 -32.29 -13.27
C GLY A 449 36.10 -31.82 -13.97
N ALA A 450 36.96 -32.75 -14.28
CA ALA A 450 38.24 -32.45 -14.90
C ALA A 450 38.14 -31.74 -16.24
N GLU A 451 37.02 -31.89 -16.93
CA GLU A 451 36.75 -31.24 -18.21
C GLU A 451 36.41 -29.76 -18.05
N ASN A 452 35.91 -29.37 -16.87
CA ASN A 452 35.52 -28.01 -16.56
C ASN A 452 36.51 -27.32 -15.61
N SER A 453 37.54 -28.01 -15.19
CA SER A 453 38.54 -27.41 -14.34
C SER A 453 39.50 -26.59 -15.19
N VAL A 454 39.52 -25.31 -14.93
CA VAL A 454 40.57 -24.44 -15.42
C VAL A 454 41.80 -24.71 -14.53
N ALA A 455 42.83 -25.19 -15.12
CA ALA A 455 44.08 -25.41 -14.39
C ALA A 455 44.67 -24.05 -14.03
N TYR A 456 44.68 -23.76 -12.75
CA TYR A 456 45.36 -22.58 -12.24
C TYR A 456 46.82 -22.98 -12.00
N SER A 457 47.73 -22.44 -12.77
CA SER A 457 49.12 -22.46 -12.38
C SER A 457 49.39 -21.33 -11.39
N ASN A 458 50.42 -21.50 -10.58
CA ASN A 458 50.71 -20.63 -9.44
C ASN A 458 50.82 -19.13 -9.73
N ASN A 459 50.87 -18.71 -10.96
CA ASN A 459 51.03 -17.30 -11.32
C ASN A 459 50.18 -16.82 -12.49
N SER A 460 49.40 -17.66 -13.10
CA SER A 460 48.56 -17.23 -14.22
C SER A 460 47.39 -18.18 -14.43
N ILE A 461 46.28 -17.61 -14.72
CA ILE A 461 45.14 -18.35 -15.19
C ILE A 461 45.41 -18.67 -16.65
N ALA A 462 45.70 -19.92 -16.96
CA ALA A 462 45.81 -20.35 -18.32
C ALA A 462 44.39 -20.47 -18.89
N ILE A 463 43.96 -19.46 -19.56
CA ILE A 463 42.73 -19.52 -20.33
C ILE A 463 43.06 -20.19 -21.64
N PRO A 464 42.47 -21.36 -21.94
CA PRO A 464 42.68 -22.00 -23.25
C PRO A 464 42.25 -21.04 -24.35
N THR A 465 43.02 -20.97 -25.41
CA THR A 465 42.72 -20.12 -26.55
C THR A 465 41.40 -20.45 -27.24
N ASN A 466 40.83 -21.62 -26.95
CA ASN A 466 39.55 -22.05 -27.47
C ASN A 466 38.41 -21.94 -26.44
N PHE A 467 38.62 -21.15 -25.42
CA PHE A 467 37.64 -21.02 -24.37
C PHE A 467 36.53 -20.11 -24.86
N THR A 468 35.44 -20.70 -25.20
CA THR A 468 34.28 -19.94 -25.49
C THR A 468 33.48 -19.82 -24.22
N ILE A 469 33.47 -18.66 -23.65
CA ILE A 469 32.56 -18.39 -22.60
C ILE A 469 31.19 -18.23 -23.25
N SER A 470 30.51 -19.31 -23.34
CA SER A 470 29.17 -19.21 -23.79
C SER A 470 28.31 -18.75 -22.65
N VAL A 471 28.58 -17.66 -22.22
CA VAL A 471 27.80 -17.14 -21.25
C VAL A 471 26.56 -16.72 -21.78
N THR A 472 25.92 -17.11 -22.04
CA THR A 472 25.31 -16.47 -21.60
C THR A 472 24.40 -15.66 -22.13
N THR A 473 24.08 -16.02 -23.22
CA THR A 473 22.92 -15.55 -23.89
C THR A 473 21.68 -15.63 -23.06
N GLU A 474 21.66 -16.45 -22.05
CA GLU A 474 20.49 -16.54 -21.25
C GLU A 474 20.41 -15.54 -20.15
N ILE A 475 21.54 -15.08 -19.67
CA ILE A 475 21.60 -14.10 -18.63
C ILE A 475 21.37 -12.71 -19.19
N LEU A 476 21.77 -12.57 -20.44
CA LEU A 476 21.83 -11.32 -21.05
C LEU A 476 20.60 -10.82 -21.63
N PRO A 477 19.75 -11.65 -22.12
CA PRO A 477 18.64 -11.18 -22.92
C PRO A 477 17.74 -10.23 -22.24
N VAL A 478 17.70 -10.32 -20.96
CA VAL A 478 16.74 -9.52 -20.27
C VAL A 478 17.04 -8.07 -20.36
N SER A 479 18.28 -7.74 -20.27
CA SER A 479 18.62 -6.36 -20.39
C SER A 479 18.66 -5.94 -21.78
N MET A 480 18.48 -6.90 -22.64
CA MET A 480 18.97 -6.71 -23.89
C MET A 480 18.01 -6.65 -24.84
N THR A 481 16.87 -6.35 -24.47
CA THR A 481 15.85 -6.08 -25.43
C THR A 481 16.27 -5.08 -26.46
N LYS A 482 17.30 -4.39 -26.24
CA LYS A 482 17.86 -3.59 -27.30
C LYS A 482 18.96 -4.31 -27.97
N THR A 483 19.03 -5.47 -27.76
CA THR A 483 19.84 -6.19 -28.46
C THR A 483 21.16 -5.95 -28.38
N SER A 484 21.36 -5.13 -27.89
CA SER A 484 22.48 -4.94 -27.77
C SER A 484 23.17 -5.82 -27.02
N VAL A 485 22.90 -6.67 -27.35
CA VAL A 485 23.66 -7.79 -27.22
C VAL A 485 25.07 -7.52 -26.97
N ASP A 486 25.49 -6.49 -27.44
CA ASP A 486 26.85 -6.16 -27.31
C ASP A 486 27.27 -5.74 -25.95
N CYS A 487 26.33 -5.36 -25.16
CA CYS A 487 26.62 -5.17 -23.77
C CYS A 487 26.81 -6.45 -23.04
N THR A 488 26.59 -7.43 -23.69
CA THR A 488 26.85 -8.72 -23.19
C THR A 488 28.25 -8.85 -23.04
N MET A 489 28.70 -8.18 -23.54
CA MET A 489 29.89 -8.08 -23.38
C MET A 489 30.15 -7.23 -22.28
N TYR A 490 29.61 -7.48 -21.25
CA TYR A 490 30.13 -7.10 -20.05
C TYR A 490 31.56 -7.15 -20.00
N ILE A 491 31.97 -7.81 -20.98
CA ILE A 491 33.30 -7.93 -21.23
C ILE A 491 33.72 -6.97 -22.23
N CYS A 492 32.84 -6.28 -22.85
CA CYS A 492 33.32 -5.28 -23.72
C CYS A 492 34.18 -4.35 -22.90
N GLY A 493 35.32 -4.19 -23.28
CA GLY A 493 36.25 -3.34 -22.57
C GLY A 493 35.89 -1.88 -22.59
N ASP A 494 34.89 -1.51 -23.34
CA ASP A 494 34.44 -0.13 -23.41
C ASP A 494 33.03 0.00 -22.84
N SER A 495 32.97 0.53 -21.64
CA SER A 495 31.74 0.79 -20.98
C SER A 495 30.87 1.84 -21.68
N THR A 496 31.43 2.62 -22.54
CA THR A 496 30.71 3.65 -23.28
C THR A 496 29.81 3.04 -24.33
N GLU A 497 30.25 1.99 -24.99
CA GLU A 497 29.41 1.28 -25.95
C GLU A 497 28.24 0.60 -25.24
N CYS A 498 28.51 0.01 -24.08
CA CYS A 498 27.46 -0.60 -23.31
C CYS A 498 26.44 0.40 -22.78
N SER A 499 26.85 1.56 -22.38
CA SER A 499 25.92 2.59 -21.93
C SER A 499 25.12 3.19 -23.06
N ASN A 500 25.65 3.24 -24.24
CA ASN A 500 24.88 3.73 -25.41
C ASN A 500 23.83 2.72 -25.87
N LEU A 501 23.92 1.51 -25.43
CA LEU A 501 23.00 0.44 -25.80
C LEU A 501 21.93 0.20 -24.74
N LEU A 502 22.09 0.76 -23.56
CA LEU A 502 21.13 0.75 -22.49
C LEU A 502 20.27 2.00 -22.52
#